data_17ab4dbfc1200ae0700a1f93fc4a93e7
#
_entry.id   17ab4dbfc1200ae0700a1f93fc4a93e7
#
_cell.length_a   1.000
_cell.length_b   1.000
_cell.length_c   1.000
_cell.angle_alpha   90.00
_cell.angle_beta   90.00
_cell.angle_gamma   90.00
#
_symmetry.space_group_name_H-M   'P 1'
#
loop_
_entity.id
_entity.type
_entity.pdbx_description
1 polymer ?
#
loop_
_entity_poly.entity_id
_entity_poly.type
_entity_poly.pdbx_seq_one_letter_code
_entity_poly.pdbx_strand_id
1 'polypeptide(L)'
;MKEKKATEIFSQWVLDGKDEGMEKNHSNAVNVMLDEIIGSQTDPFSIIDAGCGNGWVVRKIINHPLCVKAMGVDGSKEMIDKARSLDSDGTYFCSDLMEWSPKEKVNFVHSMEVLYYLREPEKFIMHILENWLLEKGTIIMGMDHYLENLNSHSWPTDLNTYMNLKSIKDWIKLFKDCGVSQIVSFQTNESQNFPGTLVLKGEK
;
A
#
# COMPACT_ATOMS: atom_id res chain seq x y z
N MET A 1 18.64 -21.01 -5.06
CA MET A 1 17.47 -21.22 -4.16
C MET A 1 16.23 -20.80 -4.91
N LYS A 2 15.06 -21.41 -4.63
CA LYS A 2 13.80 -20.97 -5.23
C LYS A 2 13.46 -19.58 -4.73
N GLU A 3 13.03 -18.67 -5.60
CA GLU A 3 12.55 -17.33 -5.26
C GLU A 3 11.36 -17.44 -4.29
N LYS A 4 11.38 -16.65 -3.22
CA LYS A 4 10.29 -16.59 -2.24
C LYS A 4 9.20 -15.63 -2.72
N LYS A 5 7.95 -15.93 -2.38
CA LYS A 5 6.87 -14.94 -2.54
C LYS A 5 6.97 -13.87 -1.45
N ALA A 6 6.59 -12.64 -1.74
CA ALA A 6 6.53 -11.56 -0.75
C ALA A 6 5.70 -11.97 0.47
N THR A 7 4.54 -12.61 0.26
CA THR A 7 3.67 -13.10 1.34
C THR A 7 4.37 -14.10 2.27
N GLU A 8 5.25 -14.97 1.74
CA GLU A 8 6.02 -15.90 2.57
C GLU A 8 7.05 -15.17 3.44
N ILE A 9 7.66 -14.11 2.91
CA ILE A 9 8.63 -13.29 3.66
C ILE A 9 7.93 -12.56 4.80
N PHE A 10 6.81 -11.90 4.51
CA PHE A 10 6.06 -11.15 5.51
C PHE A 10 5.40 -12.05 6.56
N SER A 11 4.95 -13.26 6.18
CA SER A 11 4.55 -14.29 7.14
C SER A 11 5.68 -14.63 8.13
N GLN A 12 6.89 -14.82 7.63
CA GLN A 12 8.04 -15.08 8.48
C GLN A 12 8.38 -13.89 9.39
N TRP A 13 8.20 -12.65 8.91
CA TRP A 13 8.43 -11.45 9.72
C TRP A 13 7.52 -11.36 10.94
N VAL A 14 6.26 -11.81 10.83
CA VAL A 14 5.36 -11.91 12.00
C VAL A 14 5.90 -12.90 13.02
N LEU A 15 6.34 -14.08 12.56
CA LEU A 15 6.91 -15.11 13.44
C LEU A 15 8.20 -14.66 14.13
N ASP A 16 8.97 -13.80 13.46
CA ASP A 16 10.22 -13.22 13.98
C ASP A 16 10.00 -11.93 14.79
N GLY A 17 8.76 -11.41 14.89
CA GLY A 17 8.44 -10.12 15.56
C GLY A 17 8.93 -8.88 14.81
N LYS A 18 9.34 -9.00 13.55
CA LYS A 18 9.85 -7.89 12.73
C LYS A 18 8.75 -6.98 12.20
N ASP A 19 7.51 -7.47 12.15
CA ASP A 19 6.34 -6.71 11.71
C ASP A 19 6.05 -5.49 12.60
N GLU A 20 6.48 -5.52 13.87
CA GLU A 20 6.34 -4.40 14.81
C GLU A 20 7.16 -3.17 14.38
N GLY A 21 8.20 -3.34 13.57
CA GLY A 21 8.98 -2.25 13.00
C GLY A 21 8.31 -1.53 11.83
N MET A 22 7.30 -2.12 11.21
CA MET A 22 6.67 -1.56 9.98
C MET A 22 6.04 -0.20 10.24
N GLU A 23 5.23 -0.06 11.27
CA GLU A 23 4.63 1.21 11.66
C GLU A 23 5.71 2.26 11.97
N LYS A 24 6.70 1.91 12.79
CA LYS A 24 7.78 2.82 13.18
C LYS A 24 8.55 3.37 11.97
N ASN A 25 8.81 2.53 10.99
CA ASN A 25 9.63 2.89 9.84
C ASN A 25 8.85 3.69 8.79
N HIS A 26 7.54 3.43 8.64
CA HIS A 26 6.73 4.02 7.57
C HIS A 26 5.70 5.06 8.05
N SER A 27 5.51 5.24 9.38
CA SER A 27 4.46 6.11 9.90
C SER A 27 4.54 7.56 9.39
N ASN A 28 5.73 8.12 9.23
CA ASN A 28 5.89 9.49 8.73
C ASN A 28 5.40 9.61 7.28
N ALA A 29 5.84 8.71 6.40
CA ALA A 29 5.40 8.70 5.00
C ALA A 29 3.90 8.45 4.88
N VAL A 30 3.38 7.46 5.61
CA VAL A 30 1.94 7.14 5.61
C VAL A 30 1.11 8.29 6.17
N ASN A 31 1.58 9.03 7.19
CA ASN A 31 0.87 10.22 7.67
C ASN A 31 0.71 11.26 6.57
N VAL A 32 1.79 11.57 5.83
CA VAL A 32 1.73 12.49 4.69
C VAL A 32 0.78 11.96 3.61
N MET A 33 0.85 10.67 3.28
CA MET A 33 -0.07 10.05 2.31
C MET A 33 -1.54 10.17 2.74
N LEU A 34 -1.83 9.93 4.00
CA LEU A 34 -3.19 10.05 4.52
C LEU A 34 -3.65 11.52 4.51
N ASP A 35 -2.81 12.47 4.94
CA ASP A 35 -3.14 13.89 4.90
C ASP A 35 -3.46 14.36 3.46
N GLU A 36 -2.77 13.82 2.46
CA GLU A 36 -3.00 14.11 1.04
C GLU A 36 -4.38 13.68 0.53
N ILE A 37 -5.01 12.68 1.12
CA ILE A 37 -6.30 12.14 0.66
C ILE A 37 -7.46 12.43 1.59
N ILE A 38 -7.21 12.56 2.90
CA ILE A 38 -8.27 12.79 3.90
C ILE A 38 -8.12 14.08 4.69
N GLY A 39 -6.98 14.79 4.63
CA GLY A 39 -6.73 16.00 5.42
C GLY A 39 -7.68 17.16 5.11
N SER A 40 -8.26 17.21 3.91
CA SER A 40 -9.24 18.22 3.50
C SER A 40 -10.67 17.67 3.35
N GLN A 41 -10.92 16.43 3.79
CA GLN A 41 -12.23 15.82 3.70
C GLN A 41 -13.25 16.51 4.61
N THR A 42 -14.44 16.75 4.05
CA THR A 42 -15.60 17.30 4.76
C THR A 42 -16.77 16.32 4.80
N ASP A 43 -16.76 15.32 3.94
CA ASP A 43 -17.79 14.31 3.80
C ASP A 43 -17.33 12.96 4.37
N PRO A 44 -18.26 12.11 4.84
CA PRO A 44 -17.95 10.74 5.24
C PRO A 44 -17.27 9.96 4.11
N PHE A 45 -16.28 9.14 4.46
CA PHE A 45 -15.52 8.35 3.48
C PHE A 45 -15.28 6.91 3.93
N SER A 46 -15.01 6.08 2.93
CA SER A 46 -14.55 4.69 3.10
C SER A 46 -13.20 4.49 2.44
N ILE A 47 -12.39 3.58 2.99
CA ILE A 47 -11.02 3.35 2.53
C ILE A 47 -10.63 1.87 2.62
N ILE A 48 -9.78 1.44 1.68
CA ILE A 48 -9.09 0.15 1.71
C ILE A 48 -7.59 0.40 1.82
N ASP A 49 -6.95 -0.30 2.75
CA ASP A 49 -5.49 -0.44 2.82
C ASP A 49 -5.10 -1.76 2.14
N ALA A 50 -4.51 -1.65 0.96
CA ALA A 50 -4.10 -2.78 0.13
C ALA A 50 -2.67 -3.21 0.47
N GLY A 51 -2.49 -4.44 0.92
CA GLY A 51 -1.26 -4.92 1.54
C GLY A 51 -1.14 -4.39 2.97
N CYS A 52 -2.20 -4.52 3.75
CA CYS A 52 -2.33 -3.87 5.05
C CYS A 52 -1.41 -4.44 6.14
N GLY A 53 -0.72 -5.55 5.89
CA GLY A 53 0.12 -6.21 6.86
C GLY A 53 -0.63 -6.50 8.16
N ASN A 54 -0.05 -6.12 9.31
CA ASN A 54 -0.66 -6.29 10.63
C ASN A 54 -1.78 -5.27 10.95
N GLY A 55 -2.25 -4.50 9.95
CA GLY A 55 -3.44 -3.66 10.03
C GLY A 55 -3.26 -2.31 10.75
N TRP A 56 -2.04 -1.86 11.04
CA TRP A 56 -1.81 -0.62 11.79
C TRP A 56 -2.38 0.63 11.11
N VAL A 57 -2.36 0.71 9.77
CA VAL A 57 -2.95 1.83 9.01
C VAL A 57 -4.47 1.81 9.14
N VAL A 58 -5.11 0.65 9.02
CA VAL A 58 -6.57 0.49 9.20
C VAL A 58 -6.99 0.96 10.59
N ARG A 59 -6.28 0.49 11.66
CA ARG A 59 -6.54 0.94 13.05
C ARG A 59 -6.37 2.44 13.24
N LYS A 60 -5.43 3.05 12.52
CA LYS A 60 -5.22 4.50 12.56
C LYS A 60 -6.38 5.26 11.90
N ILE A 61 -6.77 4.85 10.70
CA ILE A 61 -7.76 5.56 9.88
C ILE A 61 -9.18 5.44 10.46
N ILE A 62 -9.56 4.30 11.01
CA ILE A 62 -10.92 4.09 11.54
C ILE A 62 -11.26 5.06 12.68
N ASN A 63 -10.26 5.63 13.33
CA ASN A 63 -10.45 6.64 14.37
C ASN A 63 -10.68 8.07 13.81
N HIS A 64 -10.60 8.26 12.48
CA HIS A 64 -10.91 9.55 11.88
C HIS A 64 -12.43 9.83 11.94
N PRO A 65 -12.88 11.01 12.39
CA PRO A 65 -14.32 11.30 12.63
C PRO A 65 -15.23 11.07 11.41
N LEU A 66 -14.68 11.23 10.19
CA LEU A 66 -15.42 11.07 8.94
C LEU A 66 -15.23 9.68 8.33
N CYS A 67 -14.39 8.81 8.89
CA CYS A 67 -14.21 7.45 8.38
C CYS A 67 -15.40 6.57 8.78
N VAL A 68 -16.20 6.18 7.82
CA VAL A 68 -17.35 5.29 8.05
C VAL A 68 -17.00 3.82 7.85
N LYS A 69 -15.90 3.54 7.15
CA LYS A 69 -15.46 2.17 6.88
C LYS A 69 -13.97 2.15 6.49
N ALA A 70 -13.17 1.43 7.24
CA ALA A 70 -11.80 1.11 6.89
C ALA A 70 -11.64 -0.41 6.77
N MET A 71 -11.01 -0.89 5.72
CA MET A 71 -10.78 -2.31 5.46
C MET A 71 -9.31 -2.54 5.13
N GLY A 72 -8.77 -3.68 5.57
CA GLY A 72 -7.44 -4.13 5.19
C GLY A 72 -7.50 -5.43 4.40
N VAL A 73 -6.69 -5.56 3.37
CA VAL A 73 -6.50 -6.80 2.64
C VAL A 73 -5.01 -7.11 2.47
N ASP A 74 -4.62 -8.34 2.75
CA ASP A 74 -3.23 -8.82 2.62
C ASP A 74 -3.21 -10.31 2.24
N GLY A 75 -2.19 -10.71 1.49
CA GLY A 75 -2.00 -12.10 1.08
C GLY A 75 -1.34 -12.98 2.15
N SER A 76 -0.76 -12.40 3.21
CA SER A 76 -0.14 -13.14 4.30
C SER A 76 -1.18 -13.45 5.38
N LYS A 77 -1.40 -14.76 5.61
CA LYS A 77 -2.32 -15.21 6.65
C LYS A 77 -1.86 -14.78 8.04
N GLU A 78 -0.56 -14.86 8.31
CA GLU A 78 0.04 -14.52 9.61
C GLU A 78 -0.13 -13.03 9.90
N MET A 79 0.03 -12.17 8.89
CA MET A 79 -0.23 -10.73 9.01
C MET A 79 -1.69 -10.45 9.36
N ILE A 80 -2.63 -11.08 8.66
CA ILE A 80 -4.07 -10.90 8.91
C ILE A 80 -4.49 -11.47 10.26
N ASP A 81 -3.95 -12.62 10.67
CA ASP A 81 -4.20 -13.18 11.99
C ASP A 81 -3.69 -12.24 13.10
N LYS A 82 -2.50 -11.64 12.90
CA LYS A 82 -1.96 -10.60 13.79
C LYS A 82 -2.86 -9.36 13.81
N ALA A 83 -3.28 -8.85 12.65
CA ALA A 83 -4.18 -7.70 12.56
C ALA A 83 -5.47 -7.92 13.36
N ARG A 84 -6.12 -9.08 13.19
CA ARG A 84 -7.33 -9.46 13.93
C ARG A 84 -7.10 -9.65 15.43
N SER A 85 -5.90 -10.10 15.82
CA SER A 85 -5.56 -10.24 17.24
C SER A 85 -5.38 -8.88 17.94
N LEU A 86 -4.96 -7.86 17.21
CA LEU A 86 -4.75 -6.50 17.70
C LEU A 86 -6.02 -5.64 17.61
N ASP A 87 -6.96 -6.03 16.76
CA ASP A 87 -8.20 -5.30 16.49
C ASP A 87 -9.29 -6.31 16.08
N SER A 88 -10.01 -6.85 17.07
CA SER A 88 -11.05 -7.87 16.87
C SER A 88 -12.26 -7.36 16.08
N ASP A 89 -12.53 -6.07 16.12
CA ASP A 89 -13.68 -5.43 15.47
C ASP A 89 -13.32 -4.91 14.08
N GLY A 90 -12.02 -4.90 13.72
CA GLY A 90 -11.51 -4.46 12.43
C GLY A 90 -11.92 -5.37 11.27
N THR A 91 -12.00 -4.80 10.11
CA THR A 91 -12.38 -5.52 8.88
C THR A 91 -11.14 -5.89 8.07
N TYR A 92 -10.70 -7.15 8.18
CA TYR A 92 -9.48 -7.66 7.54
C TYR A 92 -9.76 -8.88 6.68
N PHE A 93 -9.16 -8.92 5.48
CA PHE A 93 -9.31 -10.01 4.51
C PHE A 93 -7.93 -10.62 4.19
N CYS A 94 -7.83 -11.95 4.34
CA CYS A 94 -6.67 -12.70 3.85
C CYS A 94 -6.99 -13.15 2.42
N SER A 95 -6.40 -12.50 1.42
CA SER A 95 -6.69 -12.81 0.02
C SER A 95 -5.60 -12.30 -0.91
N ASP A 96 -5.52 -12.88 -2.10
CA ASP A 96 -4.70 -12.34 -3.19
C ASP A 96 -5.29 -10.99 -3.64
N LEU A 97 -4.44 -9.96 -3.68
CA LEU A 97 -4.82 -8.60 -4.08
C LEU A 97 -5.33 -8.53 -5.53
N MET A 98 -4.88 -9.46 -6.37
CA MET A 98 -5.26 -9.52 -7.78
C MET A 98 -6.65 -10.14 -8.00
N GLU A 99 -7.17 -10.89 -7.02
CA GLU A 99 -8.44 -11.63 -7.13
C GLU A 99 -9.53 -11.06 -6.23
N TRP A 100 -9.14 -10.43 -5.11
CA TRP A 100 -10.09 -9.91 -4.14
C TRP A 100 -10.76 -8.63 -4.62
N SER A 101 -12.04 -8.46 -4.26
CA SER A 101 -12.77 -7.21 -4.47
C SER A 101 -13.71 -6.94 -3.29
N PRO A 102 -13.91 -5.69 -2.90
CA PRO A 102 -14.86 -5.33 -1.88
C PRO A 102 -16.30 -5.55 -2.37
N LYS A 103 -17.24 -5.81 -1.45
CA LYS A 103 -18.68 -5.87 -1.80
C LYS A 103 -19.22 -4.52 -2.27
N GLU A 104 -18.67 -3.44 -1.76
CA GLU A 104 -19.01 -2.05 -2.11
C GLU A 104 -17.73 -1.28 -2.37
N LYS A 105 -17.73 -0.50 -3.42
CA LYS A 105 -16.61 0.38 -3.77
C LYS A 105 -16.39 1.45 -2.73
N VAL A 106 -15.16 1.95 -2.64
CA VAL A 106 -14.70 2.92 -1.64
C VAL A 106 -14.25 4.23 -2.25
N ASN A 107 -14.14 5.26 -1.41
CA ASN A 107 -13.63 6.57 -1.82
C ASN A 107 -12.11 6.55 -2.04
N PHE A 108 -11.37 5.80 -1.21
CA PHE A 108 -9.92 5.81 -1.21
C PHE A 108 -9.35 4.40 -1.21
N VAL A 109 -8.25 4.20 -1.94
CA VAL A 109 -7.36 3.03 -1.81
C VAL A 109 -5.97 3.52 -1.48
N HIS A 110 -5.47 3.12 -0.32
CA HIS A 110 -4.11 3.32 0.14
C HIS A 110 -3.31 2.03 -0.05
N SER A 111 -2.01 2.16 -0.35
CA SER A 111 -1.08 1.03 -0.35
C SER A 111 0.33 1.53 -0.07
N MET A 112 1.05 0.84 0.83
CA MET A 112 2.44 1.16 1.17
C MET A 112 3.30 -0.09 1.04
N GLU A 113 4.42 0.02 0.29
CA GLU A 113 5.43 -1.05 0.13
C GLU A 113 4.88 -2.35 -0.51
N VAL A 114 3.99 -2.24 -1.50
CA VAL A 114 3.34 -3.39 -2.14
C VAL A 114 3.61 -3.47 -3.64
N LEU A 115 3.44 -2.35 -4.35
CA LEU A 115 3.31 -2.35 -5.81
C LEU A 115 4.52 -2.96 -6.54
N TYR A 116 5.71 -2.77 -6.03
CA TYR A 116 6.93 -3.28 -6.63
C TYR A 116 7.13 -4.80 -6.45
N TYR A 117 6.40 -5.46 -5.53
CA TYR A 117 6.40 -6.92 -5.42
C TYR A 117 5.55 -7.61 -6.50
N LEU A 118 4.67 -6.86 -7.16
CA LEU A 118 3.78 -7.42 -8.18
C LEU A 118 4.51 -7.55 -9.52
N ARG A 119 4.36 -8.70 -10.18
CA ARG A 119 4.94 -8.90 -11.53
C ARG A 119 4.21 -8.10 -12.60
N GLU A 120 2.93 -7.86 -12.40
CA GLU A 120 2.03 -7.14 -13.30
C GLU A 120 1.30 -6.02 -12.54
N PRO A 121 2.04 -4.98 -12.06
CA PRO A 121 1.47 -3.90 -11.26
C PRO A 121 0.38 -3.12 -12.00
N GLU A 122 0.45 -3.05 -13.34
CA GLU A 122 -0.58 -2.45 -14.18
C GLU A 122 -1.92 -3.16 -14.05
N LYS A 123 -1.94 -4.48 -13.98
CA LYS A 123 -3.19 -5.24 -13.78
C LYS A 123 -3.80 -4.95 -12.42
N PHE A 124 -2.97 -4.80 -11.39
CA PHE A 124 -3.45 -4.46 -10.05
C PHE A 124 -4.07 -3.06 -10.00
N ILE A 125 -3.41 -2.06 -10.60
CA ILE A 125 -3.96 -0.70 -10.67
C ILE A 125 -5.29 -0.71 -11.42
N MET A 126 -5.37 -1.36 -12.58
CA MET A 126 -6.63 -1.46 -13.35
C MET A 126 -7.71 -2.18 -12.55
N HIS A 127 -7.37 -3.25 -11.82
CA HIS A 127 -8.30 -3.97 -10.96
C HIS A 127 -8.87 -3.07 -9.84
N ILE A 128 -8.03 -2.25 -9.20
CA ILE A 128 -8.46 -1.26 -8.21
C ILE A 128 -9.42 -0.25 -8.84
N LEU A 129 -9.04 0.35 -9.96
CA LEU A 129 -9.89 1.34 -10.65
C LEU A 129 -11.25 0.75 -11.03
N GLU A 130 -11.25 -0.46 -11.58
CA GLU A 130 -12.49 -1.09 -12.04
C GLU A 130 -13.37 -1.57 -10.90
N ASN A 131 -12.79 -2.24 -9.89
CA ASN A 131 -13.56 -3.05 -8.93
C ASN A 131 -13.61 -2.45 -7.52
N TRP A 132 -12.64 -1.61 -7.12
CA TRP A 132 -12.55 -1.15 -5.73
C TRP A 132 -12.96 0.32 -5.55
N LEU A 133 -12.63 1.20 -6.50
CA LEU A 133 -12.86 2.63 -6.38
C LEU A 133 -14.22 3.08 -6.94
N LEU A 134 -14.87 3.97 -6.21
CA LEU A 134 -15.98 4.78 -6.71
C LEU A 134 -15.53 5.67 -7.88
N GLU A 135 -16.46 6.19 -8.66
CA GLU A 135 -16.16 7.27 -9.61
C GLU A 135 -15.60 8.49 -8.85
N LYS A 136 -14.50 9.05 -9.34
CA LYS A 136 -13.70 10.10 -8.67
C LYS A 136 -13.05 9.64 -7.36
N GLY A 137 -13.00 8.33 -7.11
CA GLY A 137 -12.24 7.79 -5.99
C GLY A 137 -10.74 7.97 -6.23
N THR A 138 -9.98 8.08 -5.15
CA THR A 138 -8.53 8.34 -5.19
C THR A 138 -7.74 7.11 -4.82
N ILE A 139 -6.68 6.84 -5.58
CA ILE A 139 -5.65 5.86 -5.28
C ILE A 139 -4.39 6.60 -4.82
N ILE A 140 -3.76 6.13 -3.74
CA ILE A 140 -2.46 6.62 -3.28
C ILE A 140 -1.55 5.44 -2.92
N MET A 141 -0.37 5.42 -3.50
CA MET A 141 0.62 4.35 -3.32
C MET A 141 1.98 4.91 -2.96
N GLY A 142 2.57 4.37 -1.90
CA GLY A 142 3.91 4.68 -1.42
C GLY A 142 4.87 3.51 -1.64
N MET A 143 6.11 3.82 -2.01
CA MET A 143 7.15 2.81 -2.22
C MET A 143 8.55 3.35 -1.99
N ASP A 144 9.41 2.52 -1.40
CA ASP A 144 10.82 2.84 -1.18
C ASP A 144 11.73 2.12 -2.19
N HIS A 145 11.26 1.08 -2.88
CA HIS A 145 12.03 0.40 -3.94
C HIS A 145 11.72 1.00 -5.31
N TYR A 146 12.60 1.88 -5.77
CA TYR A 146 12.56 2.51 -7.10
C TYR A 146 13.97 2.91 -7.56
N LEU A 147 14.15 3.18 -8.85
CA LEU A 147 15.46 3.31 -9.49
C LEU A 147 16.32 4.41 -8.85
N GLU A 148 15.74 5.52 -8.46
CA GLU A 148 16.46 6.66 -7.88
C GLU A 148 16.83 6.44 -6.40
N ASN A 149 16.26 5.41 -5.72
CA ASN A 149 16.70 4.97 -4.39
C ASN A 149 17.73 3.84 -4.48
N LEU A 150 19.00 4.19 -4.64
CA LEU A 150 20.09 3.22 -4.80
C LEU A 150 20.21 2.24 -3.63
N ASN A 151 19.84 2.66 -2.42
CA ASN A 151 19.92 1.81 -1.23
C ASN A 151 18.93 0.62 -1.26
N SER A 152 17.88 0.70 -2.07
CA SER A 152 16.91 -0.38 -2.23
C SER A 152 17.31 -1.44 -3.28
N HIS A 153 18.35 -1.18 -4.08
CA HIS A 153 18.69 -2.05 -5.21
C HIS A 153 19.15 -3.45 -4.81
N SER A 154 19.70 -3.62 -3.60
CA SER A 154 20.09 -4.95 -3.08
C SER A 154 18.92 -5.78 -2.55
N TRP A 155 17.77 -5.15 -2.24
CA TRP A 155 16.66 -5.80 -1.55
C TRP A 155 16.13 -7.08 -2.23
N PRO A 156 15.99 -7.16 -3.58
CA PRO A 156 15.56 -8.40 -4.23
C PRO A 156 16.51 -9.57 -3.94
N THR A 157 17.82 -9.29 -3.90
CA THR A 157 18.85 -10.29 -3.59
C THR A 157 18.85 -10.63 -2.10
N ASP A 158 18.80 -9.64 -1.23
CA ASP A 158 18.86 -9.80 0.22
C ASP A 158 17.67 -10.60 0.76
N LEU A 159 16.48 -10.37 0.18
CA LEU A 159 15.24 -11.06 0.54
C LEU A 159 14.97 -12.32 -0.32
N ASN A 160 15.76 -12.56 -1.36
CA ASN A 160 15.54 -13.63 -2.34
C ASN A 160 14.11 -13.62 -2.89
N THR A 161 13.65 -12.45 -3.35
CA THR A 161 12.29 -12.24 -3.87
C THR A 161 12.30 -11.33 -5.07
N TYR A 162 11.25 -11.44 -5.89
CA TYR A 162 11.05 -10.54 -7.02
C TYR A 162 10.67 -9.13 -6.55
N MET A 163 11.29 -8.13 -7.15
CA MET A 163 10.88 -6.73 -7.03
C MET A 163 11.04 -6.02 -8.37
N ASN A 164 10.06 -5.19 -8.69
CA ASN A 164 9.98 -4.42 -9.93
C ASN A 164 10.75 -3.11 -9.76
N LEU A 165 11.93 -3.02 -10.34
CA LEU A 165 12.73 -1.78 -10.29
C LEU A 165 12.38 -0.88 -11.47
N LYS A 166 11.66 0.21 -11.21
CA LYS A 166 11.29 1.23 -12.21
C LYS A 166 11.72 2.61 -11.73
N SER A 167 12.00 3.52 -12.68
CA SER A 167 12.22 4.92 -12.36
C SER A 167 10.90 5.60 -11.93
N ILE A 168 11.01 6.73 -11.25
CA ILE A 168 9.85 7.59 -10.93
C ILE A 168 9.04 7.87 -12.20
N LYS A 169 9.72 8.21 -13.30
CA LYS A 169 9.08 8.47 -14.59
C LYS A 169 8.31 7.27 -15.12
N ASP A 170 8.87 6.06 -14.98
CA ASP A 170 8.22 4.84 -15.47
C ASP A 170 7.01 4.46 -14.59
N TRP A 171 7.08 4.68 -13.28
CA TRP A 171 5.94 4.50 -12.38
C TRP A 171 4.80 5.48 -12.70
N ILE A 172 5.10 6.77 -12.93
CA ILE A 172 4.11 7.78 -13.36
C ILE A 172 3.48 7.37 -14.69
N LYS A 173 4.31 6.94 -15.66
CA LYS A 173 3.81 6.48 -16.96
C LYS A 173 2.87 5.28 -16.81
N LEU A 174 3.22 4.31 -15.97
CA LEU A 174 2.39 3.13 -15.70
C LEU A 174 1.02 3.52 -15.15
N PHE A 175 0.95 4.43 -14.16
CA PHE A 175 -0.32 4.95 -13.63
C PHE A 175 -1.18 5.59 -14.74
N LYS A 176 -0.55 6.42 -15.57
CA LYS A 176 -1.21 7.08 -16.71
C LYS A 176 -1.75 6.06 -17.72
N ASP A 177 -0.93 5.08 -18.08
CA ASP A 177 -1.30 4.04 -19.04
C ASP A 177 -2.46 3.16 -18.53
N CYS A 178 -2.59 3.01 -17.20
CA CYS A 178 -3.72 2.32 -16.55
C CYS A 178 -5.01 3.15 -16.49
N GLY A 179 -4.99 4.42 -16.89
CA GLY A 179 -6.17 5.29 -16.89
C GLY A 179 -6.34 6.14 -15.61
N VAL A 180 -5.33 6.17 -14.72
CA VAL A 180 -5.35 7.09 -13.57
C VAL A 180 -5.24 8.52 -14.09
N SER A 181 -6.11 9.39 -13.61
CA SER A 181 -6.14 10.81 -13.94
C SER A 181 -5.57 11.67 -12.80
N GLN A 182 -5.32 12.95 -13.03
CA GLN A 182 -4.84 13.93 -12.05
C GLN A 182 -3.62 13.44 -11.23
N ILE A 183 -2.68 12.78 -11.91
CA ILE A 183 -1.53 12.14 -11.23
C ILE A 183 -0.63 13.20 -10.62
N VAL A 184 -0.39 13.07 -9.31
CA VAL A 184 0.61 13.81 -8.54
C VAL A 184 1.65 12.82 -8.05
N SER A 185 2.93 13.16 -8.18
CA SER A 185 4.05 12.40 -7.61
C SER A 185 4.94 13.28 -6.78
N PHE A 186 5.36 12.80 -5.64
CA PHE A 186 6.31 13.47 -4.76
C PHE A 186 7.09 12.46 -3.93
N GLN A 187 8.15 12.92 -3.28
CA GLN A 187 8.90 12.14 -2.31
C GLN A 187 8.64 12.73 -0.92
N THR A 188 8.67 11.90 0.09
CA THR A 188 8.46 12.32 1.48
C THR A 188 9.35 11.53 2.43
N ASN A 189 9.59 12.07 3.62
CA ASN A 189 10.46 11.45 4.63
C ASN A 189 11.93 11.32 4.18
N GLU A 190 12.40 12.27 3.39
CA GLU A 190 13.77 12.33 2.88
C GLU A 190 14.78 12.52 4.01
N SER A 191 15.97 11.97 3.84
CA SER A 191 17.09 12.17 4.73
C SER A 191 18.42 12.21 3.95
N GLN A 192 19.54 12.45 4.64
CA GLN A 192 20.85 12.55 3.99
C GLN A 192 21.19 11.38 3.06
N ASN A 193 20.74 10.16 3.40
CA ASN A 193 21.05 8.92 2.66
C ASN A 193 19.80 8.21 2.12
N PHE A 194 18.64 8.83 2.18
CA PHE A 194 17.39 8.27 1.70
C PHE A 194 16.64 9.32 0.91
N PRO A 195 16.40 9.08 -0.39
CA PRO A 195 15.76 10.06 -1.27
C PRO A 195 14.26 10.26 -0.97
N GLY A 196 13.75 9.56 0.02
CA GLY A 196 12.34 9.61 0.42
C GLY A 196 11.51 8.45 -0.14
N THR A 197 10.37 8.25 0.48
CA THR A 197 9.31 7.39 -0.04
C THR A 197 8.71 8.04 -1.28
N LEU A 198 8.75 7.36 -2.42
CA LEU A 198 8.03 7.81 -3.62
C LEU A 198 6.53 7.59 -3.41
N VAL A 199 5.76 8.66 -3.52
CA VAL A 199 4.31 8.64 -3.44
C VAL A 199 3.70 8.98 -4.80
N LEU A 200 2.74 8.18 -5.23
CA LEU A 200 1.92 8.40 -6.41
C LEU A 200 0.46 8.48 -5.99
N LYS A 201 -0.21 9.58 -6.31
CA LYS A 201 -1.63 9.81 -6.06
C LYS A 201 -2.32 10.14 -7.38
N GLY A 202 -3.55 9.66 -7.54
CA GLY A 202 -4.37 10.04 -8.68
C GLY A 202 -5.82 9.61 -8.51
N GLU A 203 -6.66 10.00 -9.46
CA GLU A 203 -8.09 9.76 -9.45
C GLU A 203 -8.49 8.76 -10.53
N LYS A 204 -9.58 8.02 -10.26
CA LYS A 204 -10.25 7.19 -11.23
C LYS A 204 -10.96 8.02 -12.30
#